data_cca2ed05680d92c320498726813ac209
#
_entry.id   cca2ed05680d92c320498726813ac209
#
_cell.length_a   1.000
_cell.length_b   1.000
_cell.length_c   1.000
_cell.angle_alpha   90.00
_cell.angle_beta   90.00
_cell.angle_gamma   90.00
#
_symmetry.space_group_name_H-M   'P 1'
#
loop_
_entity.id
_entity.type
_entity.pdbx_description
1 polymer ?
#
loop_
_entity_poly.entity_id
_entity_poly.type
_entity_poly.pdbx_seq_one_letter_code
_entity_poly.pdbx_strand_id
1 'polypeptide(L)'
;MAENVFIALQNNADAQPVIAAIMEDNENAILNESPGMVKIDCPKRLVIKRETVEEKLGMDFDLQDIHLTLISLSGNFEEDEDELVLHWNF
;
A
#
# COMPACT_ATOMS: atom_id res chain seq x y z
N MET A 1 -20.96 2.72 9.62
CA MET A 1 -20.01 3.66 9.01
C MET A 1 -18.75 2.90 8.62
N ALA A 2 -18.33 3.06 7.39
CA ALA A 2 -17.12 2.39 6.93
C ALA A 2 -15.90 3.07 7.56
N GLU A 3 -15.04 2.28 8.14
CA GLU A 3 -13.81 2.79 8.71
C GLU A 3 -12.68 2.43 7.77
N ASN A 4 -12.35 3.37 6.91
CA ASN A 4 -11.33 3.17 5.92
C ASN A 4 -9.94 3.34 6.52
N VAL A 5 -9.04 2.48 6.10
CA VAL A 5 -7.63 2.75 6.22
C VAL A 5 -7.17 3.38 4.90
N PHE A 6 -6.05 4.08 4.91
CA PHE A 6 -5.48 4.58 3.67
C PHE A 6 -3.97 4.60 3.74
N ILE A 7 -3.37 4.60 2.57
CA ILE A 7 -1.95 4.83 2.42
C ILE A 7 -1.76 5.84 1.28
N ALA A 8 -0.89 6.82 1.52
CA ALA A 8 -0.54 7.81 0.51
C ALA A 8 0.94 7.66 0.18
N LEU A 9 1.23 7.49 -1.08
CA LEU A 9 2.58 7.28 -1.59
C LEU A 9 2.94 8.37 -2.59
N GLN A 10 4.23 8.61 -2.76
CA GLN A 10 4.69 9.51 -3.80
C GLN A 10 4.34 8.91 -5.16
N ASN A 11 3.89 9.77 -6.06
CA ASN A 11 3.54 9.34 -7.42
C ASN A 11 4.79 9.38 -8.30
N ASN A 12 5.62 8.36 -8.17
CA ASN A 12 6.86 8.24 -8.93
C ASN A 12 7.06 6.80 -9.41
N ALA A 13 8.12 6.58 -10.17
CA ALA A 13 8.38 5.26 -10.75
C ALA A 13 8.61 4.19 -9.69
N ASP A 14 9.25 4.53 -8.59
CA ASP A 14 9.56 3.57 -7.53
C ASP A 14 8.31 3.07 -6.82
N ALA A 15 7.27 3.88 -6.77
CA ALA A 15 6.03 3.52 -6.10
C ALA A 15 5.08 2.70 -6.99
N GLN A 16 5.26 2.73 -8.30
CA GLN A 16 4.30 2.08 -9.21
C GLN A 16 4.11 0.58 -8.97
N PRO A 17 5.17 -0.21 -8.76
CA PRO A 17 4.97 -1.64 -8.47
C PRO A 17 4.21 -1.87 -7.17
N VAL A 18 4.45 -1.03 -6.16
CA VAL A 18 3.74 -1.11 -4.88
C VAL A 18 2.26 -0.79 -5.08
N ILE A 19 1.96 0.27 -5.83
CA ILE A 19 0.59 0.67 -6.11
C ILE A 19 -0.15 -0.45 -6.86
N ALA A 20 0.49 -1.03 -7.87
CA ALA A 20 -0.10 -2.14 -8.63
C ALA A 20 -0.37 -3.34 -7.74
N ALA A 21 0.56 -3.67 -6.84
CA ALA A 21 0.39 -4.78 -5.91
C ALA A 21 -0.78 -4.55 -4.95
N ILE A 22 -0.91 -3.33 -4.44
CA ILE A 22 -2.01 -2.99 -3.54
C ILE A 22 -3.35 -3.16 -4.24
N MET A 23 -3.46 -2.67 -5.46
CA MET A 23 -4.72 -2.75 -6.21
C MET A 23 -5.06 -4.20 -6.58
N GLU A 24 -4.06 -5.04 -6.79
CA GLU A 24 -4.30 -6.44 -7.08
C GLU A 24 -4.79 -7.22 -5.85
N ASP A 25 -4.19 -6.97 -4.70
CA ASP A 25 -4.46 -7.76 -3.49
C ASP A 25 -5.61 -7.22 -2.65
N ASN A 26 -6.12 -6.05 -2.97
CA ASN A 26 -7.17 -5.41 -2.17
C ASN A 26 -8.35 -5.05 -3.09
N GLU A 27 -9.27 -5.97 -3.19
CA GLU A 27 -10.40 -5.90 -4.12
C GLU A 27 -11.24 -4.64 -3.97
N ASN A 28 -11.36 -4.15 -2.73
CA ASN A 28 -12.19 -2.98 -2.44
C ASN A 28 -11.39 -1.68 -2.33
N ALA A 29 -10.13 -1.70 -2.70
CA ALA A 29 -9.29 -0.52 -2.64
C ALA A 29 -9.70 0.48 -3.72
N ILE A 30 -9.66 1.76 -3.34
CA ILE A 30 -10.00 2.87 -4.24
C ILE A 30 -8.77 3.73 -4.43
N LEU A 31 -8.37 3.89 -5.68
CA LEU A 31 -7.19 4.66 -6.05
C LEU A 31 -7.58 6.10 -6.35
N ASN A 32 -6.91 7.05 -5.70
CA ASN A 32 -7.07 8.47 -5.96
C ASN A 32 -5.70 9.03 -6.35
N GLU A 33 -5.54 9.38 -7.61
CA GLU A 33 -4.27 9.84 -8.14
C GLU A 33 -4.25 11.36 -8.29
N SER A 34 -3.15 11.96 -7.84
CA SER A 34 -2.89 13.39 -7.98
C SER A 34 -1.47 13.58 -8.47
N PRO A 35 -1.13 14.75 -9.03
CA PRO A 35 0.26 15.04 -9.33
C PRO A 35 1.10 14.96 -8.05
N GLY A 36 2.08 14.10 -8.03
CA GLY A 36 2.98 13.97 -6.89
C GLY A 36 2.53 13.03 -5.77
N MET A 37 1.25 12.59 -5.76
CA MET A 37 0.75 11.72 -4.71
C MET A 37 -0.30 10.76 -5.22
N VAL A 38 -0.26 9.53 -4.71
CA VAL A 38 -1.32 8.55 -4.92
C VAL A 38 -1.86 8.14 -3.56
N LYS A 39 -3.15 8.31 -3.35
CA LYS A 39 -3.82 7.88 -2.12
C LYS A 39 -4.72 6.69 -2.40
N ILE A 40 -4.57 5.64 -1.62
CA ILE A 40 -5.36 4.41 -1.77
C ILE A 40 -6.16 4.20 -0.49
N ASP A 41 -7.47 4.21 -0.61
CA ASP A 41 -8.40 3.97 0.49
C ASP A 41 -8.93 2.54 0.41
N CYS A 42 -9.05 1.88 1.54
CA CYS A 42 -9.61 0.54 1.58
C CYS A 42 -10.45 0.36 2.84
N PRO A 43 -11.66 -0.22 2.73
CA PRO A 43 -12.49 -0.45 3.92
C PRO A 43 -11.82 -1.44 4.86
N LYS A 44 -11.69 -1.04 6.13
CA LYS A 44 -11.26 -1.89 7.25
C LYS A 44 -9.82 -2.37 7.24
N ARG A 45 -9.31 -2.84 6.11
CA ARG A 45 -8.00 -3.47 6.06
C ARG A 45 -7.38 -3.32 4.68
N LEU A 46 -6.08 -3.06 4.66
CA LEU A 46 -5.31 -2.97 3.43
C LEU A 46 -4.02 -3.77 3.62
N VAL A 47 -3.70 -4.62 2.66
CA VAL A 47 -2.53 -5.50 2.73
C VAL A 47 -1.61 -5.23 1.56
N ILE A 48 -0.32 -5.10 1.85
CA ILE A 48 0.72 -5.01 0.82
C ILE A 48 1.61 -6.24 0.98
N LYS A 49 1.59 -7.14 0.01
CA LYS A 49 2.38 -8.36 0.06
C LYS A 49 3.68 -8.18 -0.71
N ARG A 50 4.81 -8.51 -0.06
CA ARG A 50 6.10 -8.44 -0.71
C ARG A 50 6.12 -9.24 -2.00
N GLU A 51 5.57 -10.46 -1.96
CA GLU A 51 5.52 -11.35 -3.11
C GLU A 51 4.86 -10.70 -4.32
N THR A 52 3.75 -9.99 -4.09
CA THR A 52 3.03 -9.33 -5.17
C THR A 52 3.83 -8.16 -5.73
N VAL A 53 4.47 -7.40 -4.84
CA VAL A 53 5.32 -6.29 -5.30
C VAL A 53 6.49 -6.83 -6.13
N GLU A 54 7.11 -7.90 -5.70
CA GLU A 54 8.21 -8.52 -6.44
C GLU A 54 7.76 -9.00 -7.82
N GLU A 55 6.55 -9.52 -7.90
CA GLU A 55 5.97 -9.94 -9.15
C GLU A 55 5.80 -8.78 -10.13
N LYS A 56 5.35 -7.63 -9.61
CA LYS A 56 5.17 -6.42 -10.43
C LYS A 56 6.49 -5.77 -10.79
N LEU A 57 7.45 -5.84 -9.88
CA LEU A 57 8.76 -5.21 -10.04
C LEU A 57 9.71 -6.06 -10.90
N GLY A 58 9.57 -7.38 -10.83
CA GLY A 58 10.44 -8.30 -11.55
C GLY A 58 11.77 -8.57 -10.85
N MET A 59 11.88 -8.23 -9.58
CA MET A 59 13.09 -8.46 -8.79
C MET A 59 12.75 -8.48 -7.30
N ASP A 60 13.72 -8.83 -6.47
CA ASP A 60 13.55 -8.84 -5.02
C ASP A 60 13.19 -7.45 -4.50
N PHE A 61 12.35 -7.41 -3.48
CA PHE A 61 11.90 -6.18 -2.88
C PHE A 61 11.90 -6.29 -1.36
N ASP A 62 12.37 -5.26 -0.69
CA ASP A 62 12.32 -5.15 0.77
C ASP A 62 11.13 -4.26 1.12
N LEU A 63 10.18 -4.78 1.90
CA LEU A 63 9.01 -4.02 2.30
C LEU A 63 9.34 -2.73 3.03
N GLN A 64 10.48 -2.68 3.70
CA GLN A 64 10.91 -1.46 4.37
C GLN A 64 11.14 -0.31 3.39
N ASP A 65 11.42 -0.63 2.13
CA ASP A 65 11.62 0.39 1.11
C ASP A 65 10.35 1.17 0.79
N ILE A 66 9.17 0.66 1.20
CA ILE A 66 7.92 1.41 1.06
C ILE A 66 8.01 2.73 1.83
N HIS A 67 8.72 2.75 2.94
CA HIS A 67 8.89 3.96 3.75
C HIS A 67 9.58 5.08 2.98
N LEU A 68 10.36 4.75 1.96
CA LEU A 68 11.03 5.76 1.13
C LEU A 68 10.05 6.54 0.26
N THR A 69 8.90 5.95 -0.06
CA THR A 69 7.88 6.59 -0.88
C THR A 69 6.63 6.96 -0.08
N LEU A 70 6.58 6.58 1.18
CA LEU A 70 5.42 6.79 2.03
C LEU A 70 5.29 8.26 2.42
N ILE A 71 4.10 8.82 2.19
CA ILE A 71 3.77 10.18 2.59
C ILE A 71 2.98 10.15 3.89
N SER A 72 1.93 9.30 3.93
CA SER A 72 1.03 9.25 5.07
C SER A 72 0.26 7.94 5.07
N LEU A 73 -0.24 7.55 6.22
CA LEU A 73 -1.13 6.41 6.33
C LEU A 73 -2.11 6.61 7.47
N SER A 74 -3.19 5.84 7.46
CA SER A 74 -4.18 5.86 8.53
C SER A 74 -4.59 4.43 8.84
N GLY A 75 -4.60 4.11 10.13
CA GLY A 75 -4.90 2.79 10.64
C GLY A 75 -3.77 2.29 11.51
N ASN A 76 -3.98 1.15 12.11
CA ASN A 76 -2.93 0.47 12.86
C ASN A 76 -2.01 -0.22 11.85
N PHE A 77 -0.71 -0.08 12.08
CA PHE A 77 0.31 -0.52 11.15
C PHE A 77 1.02 -1.76 11.71
N GLU A 78 1.05 -2.82 10.91
CA GLU A 78 1.81 -4.03 11.25
C GLU A 78 2.64 -4.43 10.04
N GLU A 79 3.90 -4.69 10.27
CA GLU A 79 4.84 -5.03 9.21
C GLU A 79 5.69 -6.21 9.61
N ASP A 80 5.83 -7.19 8.71
CA ASP A 80 6.82 -8.26 8.86
C ASP A 80 7.57 -8.42 7.53
N GLU A 81 8.33 -9.51 7.38
CA GLU A 81 9.13 -9.72 6.18
C GLU A 81 8.30 -9.92 4.93
N ASP A 82 7.08 -10.41 5.08
CA ASP A 82 6.25 -10.85 3.96
C ASP A 82 5.13 -9.90 3.62
N GLU A 83 4.64 -9.14 4.58
CA GLU A 83 3.52 -8.23 4.31
C GLU A 83 3.48 -7.05 5.26
N LEU A 84 2.83 -6.00 4.79
CA LEU A 84 2.51 -4.83 5.56
C LEU A 84 1.00 -4.70 5.59
N VAL A 85 0.43 -4.53 6.78
CA VAL A 85 -1.02 -4.48 6.95
C VAL A 85 -1.42 -3.20 7.66
N LEU A 86 -2.43 -2.54 7.11
CA LEU A 86 -3.12 -1.43 7.77
C LEU A 86 -4.52 -1.91 8.14
N HIS A 87 -4.91 -1.69 9.38
CA HIS A 87 -6.24 -2.11 9.84
C HIS A 87 -6.67 -1.28 11.04
N TRP A 88 -7.96 -1.34 11.34
CA TRP A 88 -8.48 -0.81 12.59
C TRP A 88 -8.70 -1.96 13.55
N ASN A 89 -8.34 -1.77 14.81
CA ASN A 89 -8.61 -2.74 15.89
C ASN A 89 -10.02 -2.53 16.41
N PHE A 90 -10.80 -3.58 16.34
CA PHE A 90 -12.16 -3.56 16.88
C PHE A 90 -12.34 -4.68 17.87
#